data_ee655da1014e1fd6d9d46e29d35c70ce
#
_entry.id   ee655da1014e1fd6d9d46e29d35c70ce
#
_cell.length_a   1.000
_cell.length_b   1.000
_cell.length_c   1.000
_cell.angle_alpha   90.00
_cell.angle_beta   90.00
_cell.angle_gamma   90.00
#
_symmetry.space_group_name_H-M   'P 1'
#
loop_
_entity.id
_entity.type
_entity.pdbx_description
1 polymer ?
#
loop_
_entity_poly.entity_id
_entity_poly.type
_entity_poly.pdbx_seq_one_letter_code
_entity_poly.pdbx_strand_id
1 'polypeptide(L)'
;MKRIALVGEIGSGKTYAAKNFGFPVFNADIAVSNIYKKNKKIFYVLKKQLPTFIKSQPINKKEIFRAVSKNKNNLRKITKVIHPLVRKKMNEFLRKNNKKKAVVLDIPLYFENKIYKKNDSVIYIYAKKNEILKKLKKRKGFNLKIYRELKRIQLSNEKKKKRSNYSIKNNFKKETLKKNISIIKRKIFS
;
A
#
# COMPACT_ATOMS: atom_id res chain seq x y z
N MET A 1 15.70 14.68 4.81
CA MET A 1 14.69 14.09 3.89
C MET A 1 13.37 13.91 4.61
N LYS A 2 12.28 14.55 4.15
CA LYS A 2 10.92 14.32 4.68
C LYS A 2 10.33 13.03 4.11
N ARG A 3 9.55 12.30 4.92
CA ARG A 3 8.80 11.11 4.50
C ARG A 3 7.32 11.49 4.39
N ILE A 4 6.74 11.35 3.20
CA ILE A 4 5.33 11.63 2.91
C ILE A 4 4.61 10.28 2.76
N ALA A 5 3.73 9.94 3.69
CA ALA A 5 2.99 8.68 3.65
C ALA A 5 1.55 8.89 3.17
N LEU A 6 1.10 8.07 2.23
CA LEU A 6 -0.28 8.11 1.74
C LEU A 6 -1.10 6.99 2.36
N VAL A 7 -2.15 7.37 3.07
CA VAL A 7 -3.11 6.44 3.69
C VAL A 7 -4.52 6.68 3.14
N GLY A 8 -5.40 5.72 3.31
CA GLY A 8 -6.78 5.81 2.83
C GLY A 8 -7.35 4.48 2.40
N GLU A 9 -8.62 4.47 2.00
CA GLU A 9 -9.35 3.26 1.61
C GLU A 9 -8.78 2.63 0.32
N ILE A 10 -8.97 1.32 0.16
CA ILE A 10 -8.67 0.61 -1.09
C ILE A 10 -9.44 1.26 -2.24
N GLY A 11 -8.75 1.60 -3.32
CA GLY A 11 -9.38 2.25 -4.48
C GLY A 11 -9.49 3.76 -4.39
N SER A 12 -9.09 4.43 -3.29
CA SER A 12 -9.16 5.89 -3.15
C SER A 12 -8.18 6.67 -4.05
N GLY A 13 -7.27 5.99 -4.76
CA GLY A 13 -6.34 6.62 -5.71
C GLY A 13 -4.97 6.97 -5.14
N LYS A 14 -4.56 6.41 -3.98
CA LYS A 14 -3.25 6.64 -3.34
C LYS A 14 -2.06 6.51 -4.29
N THR A 15 -1.97 5.40 -5.01
CA THR A 15 -0.86 5.14 -5.93
C THR A 15 -0.77 6.16 -7.07
N TYR A 16 -1.93 6.60 -7.57
CA TYR A 16 -1.96 7.67 -8.57
C TYR A 16 -1.53 9.01 -7.96
N ALA A 17 -2.01 9.32 -6.75
CA ALA A 17 -1.57 10.51 -6.02
C ALA A 17 -0.06 10.47 -5.75
N ALA A 18 0.48 9.32 -5.28
CA ALA A 18 1.91 9.15 -5.01
C ALA A 18 2.79 9.56 -6.20
N LYS A 19 2.44 9.14 -7.40
CA LYS A 19 3.17 9.46 -8.64
C LYS A 19 3.15 10.95 -8.99
N ASN A 20 2.13 11.69 -8.53
CA ASN A 20 1.97 13.11 -8.83
C ASN A 20 2.65 14.04 -7.78
N PHE A 21 3.28 13.51 -6.73
CA PHE A 21 4.04 14.33 -5.78
C PHE A 21 5.37 14.83 -6.34
N GLY A 22 5.93 14.18 -7.39
CA GLY A 22 7.21 14.55 -7.98
C GLY A 22 8.41 14.18 -7.13
N PHE A 23 8.28 13.22 -6.21
CA PHE A 23 9.37 12.67 -5.40
C PHE A 23 9.50 11.16 -5.66
N PRO A 24 10.65 10.55 -5.34
CA PRO A 24 10.80 9.10 -5.41
C PRO A 24 9.72 8.39 -4.58
N VAL A 25 9.12 7.33 -5.16
CA VAL A 25 7.99 6.61 -4.55
C VAL A 25 8.41 5.20 -4.16
N PHE A 26 8.25 4.84 -2.89
CA PHE A 26 8.25 3.46 -2.47
C PHE A 26 6.81 2.90 -2.51
N ASN A 27 6.58 1.92 -3.36
CA ASN A 27 5.29 1.22 -3.43
C ASN A 27 5.42 -0.19 -2.87
N ALA A 28 4.72 -0.47 -1.76
CA ALA A 28 4.80 -1.75 -1.08
C ALA A 28 4.23 -2.91 -1.91
N ASP A 29 3.18 -2.68 -2.71
CA ASP A 29 2.59 -3.74 -3.55
C ASP A 29 3.54 -4.18 -4.67
N ILE A 30 4.32 -3.23 -5.23
CA ILE A 30 5.39 -3.53 -6.19
C ILE A 30 6.52 -4.30 -5.49
N ALA A 31 6.93 -3.88 -4.30
CA ALA A 31 7.97 -4.58 -3.53
C ALA A 31 7.57 -6.04 -3.23
N VAL A 32 6.33 -6.28 -2.76
CA VAL A 32 5.78 -7.62 -2.55
C VAL A 32 5.76 -8.42 -3.85
N SER A 33 5.29 -7.82 -4.95
CA SER A 33 5.26 -8.49 -6.27
C SER A 33 6.64 -8.93 -6.72
N ASN A 34 7.67 -8.09 -6.51
CA ASN A 34 9.05 -8.41 -6.86
C ASN A 34 9.63 -9.53 -5.96
N ILE A 35 9.28 -9.54 -4.66
CA ILE A 35 9.67 -10.64 -3.75
C ILE A 35 9.09 -11.96 -4.26
N TYR A 36 7.80 -12.02 -4.59
CA TYR A 36 7.16 -13.23 -5.10
C TYR A 36 7.75 -13.71 -6.43
N LYS A 37 8.15 -12.77 -7.29
CA LYS A 37 8.72 -13.10 -8.60
C LYS A 37 10.16 -13.58 -8.54
N LYS A 38 11.00 -12.96 -7.70
CA LYS A 38 12.46 -13.10 -7.77
C LYS A 38 13.07 -13.89 -6.62
N ASN A 39 12.39 -14.07 -5.50
CA ASN A 39 12.98 -14.67 -4.31
C ASN A 39 12.63 -16.15 -4.18
N LYS A 40 13.52 -17.03 -4.69
CA LYS A 40 13.36 -18.48 -4.61
C LYS A 40 13.23 -18.98 -3.16
N LYS A 41 14.02 -18.45 -2.22
CA LYS A 41 13.97 -18.86 -0.80
C LYS A 41 12.57 -18.66 -0.22
N ILE A 42 11.91 -17.55 -0.56
CA ILE A 42 10.55 -17.25 -0.07
C ILE A 42 9.52 -18.23 -0.64
N PHE A 43 9.68 -18.66 -1.88
CA PHE A 43 8.83 -19.70 -2.45
C PHE A 43 8.90 -20.97 -1.57
N TYR A 44 10.09 -21.47 -1.27
CA TYR A 44 10.22 -22.70 -0.44
C TYR A 44 9.66 -22.52 0.98
N VAL A 45 9.92 -21.37 1.61
CA VAL A 45 9.37 -21.07 2.95
C VAL A 45 7.84 -21.06 2.93
N LEU A 46 7.23 -20.36 1.96
CA LEU A 46 5.77 -20.28 1.86
C LEU A 46 5.16 -21.62 1.41
N LYS A 47 5.81 -22.37 0.52
CA LYS A 47 5.38 -23.71 0.11
C LYS A 47 5.36 -24.67 1.30
N LYS A 48 6.39 -24.65 2.16
CA LYS A 48 6.44 -25.46 3.40
C LYS A 48 5.30 -25.11 4.36
N GLN A 49 4.97 -23.80 4.51
CA GLN A 49 3.91 -23.35 5.42
C GLN A 49 2.48 -23.50 4.86
N LEU A 50 2.34 -23.50 3.52
CA LEU A 50 1.06 -23.49 2.80
C LEU A 50 1.12 -24.40 1.57
N PRO A 51 1.42 -25.71 1.73
CA PRO A 51 1.70 -26.63 0.61
C PRO A 51 0.50 -26.80 -0.33
N THR A 52 -0.71 -26.76 0.21
CA THR A 52 -1.95 -26.88 -0.58
C THR A 52 -2.16 -25.69 -1.54
N PHE A 53 -1.63 -24.51 -1.20
CA PHE A 53 -1.90 -23.28 -1.92
C PHE A 53 -0.75 -22.81 -2.79
N ILE A 54 0.51 -22.91 -2.32
CA ILE A 54 1.70 -22.40 -2.99
C ILE A 54 2.36 -23.53 -3.78
N LYS A 55 2.19 -23.51 -5.10
CA LYS A 55 2.64 -24.57 -6.00
C LYS A 55 3.59 -24.07 -7.08
N SER A 56 3.38 -22.83 -7.57
CA SER A 56 4.13 -22.28 -8.69
C SER A 56 5.31 -21.40 -8.29
N GLN A 57 6.41 -21.51 -9.01
CA GLN A 57 7.56 -20.61 -8.96
C GLN A 57 7.77 -19.99 -10.32
N PRO A 58 7.67 -18.65 -10.42
CA PRO A 58 7.43 -17.66 -9.38
C PRO A 58 6.05 -17.78 -8.71
N ILE A 59 5.93 -17.33 -7.44
CA ILE A 59 4.68 -17.40 -6.70
C ILE A 59 3.58 -16.62 -7.42
N ASN A 60 2.47 -17.29 -7.72
CA ASN A 60 1.34 -16.69 -8.37
C ASN A 60 0.46 -15.94 -7.36
N LYS A 61 0.08 -14.69 -7.68
CA LYS A 61 -0.84 -13.91 -6.84
C LYS A 61 -2.18 -14.60 -6.60
N LYS A 62 -2.68 -15.39 -7.56
CA LYS A 62 -3.92 -16.16 -7.40
C LYS A 62 -3.80 -17.22 -6.29
N GLU A 63 -2.63 -17.81 -6.11
CA GLU A 63 -2.35 -18.78 -5.04
C GLU A 63 -2.40 -18.10 -3.67
N ILE A 64 -1.75 -16.93 -3.55
CA ILE A 64 -1.82 -16.10 -2.34
C ILE A 64 -3.26 -15.72 -2.02
N PHE A 65 -4.03 -15.28 -3.01
CA PHE A 65 -5.44 -14.93 -2.80
C PHE A 65 -6.27 -16.11 -2.33
N ARG A 66 -6.11 -17.31 -2.93
CA ARG A 66 -6.80 -18.53 -2.49
C ARG A 66 -6.45 -18.87 -1.04
N ALA A 67 -5.19 -18.82 -0.68
CA ALA A 67 -4.74 -19.09 0.68
C ALA A 67 -5.37 -18.11 1.70
N VAL A 68 -5.31 -16.82 1.43
CA VAL A 68 -5.85 -15.76 2.31
C VAL A 68 -7.38 -15.83 2.43
N SER A 69 -8.08 -16.11 1.32
CA SER A 69 -9.56 -16.21 1.31
C SER A 69 -10.07 -17.43 2.09
N LYS A 70 -9.26 -18.48 2.22
CA LYS A 70 -9.67 -19.71 2.94
C LYS A 70 -9.55 -19.56 4.46
N ASN A 71 -8.47 -18.92 4.95
CA ASN A 71 -8.24 -18.83 6.39
C ASN A 71 -7.38 -17.60 6.75
N LYS A 72 -7.81 -16.87 7.80
CA LYS A 72 -7.07 -15.71 8.36
C LYS A 72 -5.65 -16.08 8.86
N ASN A 73 -5.45 -17.31 9.34
CA ASN A 73 -4.12 -17.75 9.77
C ASN A 73 -3.12 -17.82 8.59
N ASN A 74 -3.61 -18.11 7.37
CA ASN A 74 -2.76 -18.09 6.18
C ASN A 74 -2.24 -16.68 5.89
N LEU A 75 -3.06 -15.64 6.08
CA LEU A 75 -2.62 -14.25 5.99
C LEU A 75 -1.51 -13.97 7.01
N ARG A 76 -1.66 -14.41 8.27
CA ARG A 76 -0.63 -14.23 9.32
C ARG A 76 0.69 -14.91 8.94
N LYS A 77 0.64 -16.17 8.45
CA LYS A 77 1.83 -16.90 7.97
C LYS A 77 2.53 -16.13 6.86
N ILE A 78 1.80 -15.71 5.83
CA ILE A 78 2.34 -14.95 4.69
C ILE A 78 2.96 -13.63 5.16
N THR A 79 2.25 -12.87 5.99
CA THR A 79 2.73 -11.56 6.46
C THR A 79 3.96 -11.67 7.34
N LYS A 80 4.04 -12.70 8.20
CA LYS A 80 5.24 -12.96 9.04
C LYS A 80 6.51 -13.14 8.20
N VAL A 81 6.38 -13.78 7.03
CA VAL A 81 7.50 -14.00 6.09
C VAL A 81 7.80 -12.76 5.25
N ILE A 82 6.76 -12.10 4.74
CA ILE A 82 6.90 -11.02 3.73
C ILE A 82 7.22 -9.66 4.35
N HIS A 83 6.64 -9.31 5.51
CA HIS A 83 6.81 -7.98 6.10
C HIS A 83 8.27 -7.60 6.41
N PRO A 84 9.12 -8.49 6.98
CA PRO A 84 10.53 -8.17 7.20
C PRO A 84 11.27 -7.81 5.92
N LEU A 85 10.97 -8.51 4.82
CA LEU A 85 11.60 -8.26 3.52
C LEU A 85 11.14 -6.94 2.89
N VAL A 86 9.83 -6.63 3.00
CA VAL A 86 9.31 -5.33 2.54
C VAL A 86 9.92 -4.20 3.35
N ARG A 87 10.07 -4.34 4.69
CA ARG A 87 10.76 -3.35 5.53
C ARG A 87 12.21 -3.18 5.12
N LYS A 88 12.93 -4.27 4.85
CA LYS A 88 14.31 -4.22 4.34
C LYS A 88 14.37 -3.41 3.03
N LYS A 89 13.50 -3.73 2.06
CA LYS A 89 13.41 -2.99 0.79
C LYS A 89 13.05 -1.52 0.96
N MET A 90 12.17 -1.20 1.89
CA MET A 90 11.86 0.20 2.23
C MET A 90 13.07 0.92 2.81
N ASN A 91 13.82 0.29 3.73
CA ASN A 91 14.99 0.90 4.32
C ASN A 91 16.13 1.09 3.29
N GLU A 92 16.32 0.14 2.37
CA GLU A 92 17.24 0.29 1.24
C GLU A 92 16.85 1.47 0.36
N PHE A 93 15.56 1.60 0.03
CA PHE A 93 15.02 2.72 -0.73
C PHE A 93 15.23 4.06 -0.01
N LEU A 94 14.97 4.13 1.30
CA LEU A 94 15.17 5.35 2.09
C LEU A 94 16.64 5.77 2.12
N ARG A 95 17.58 4.82 2.31
CA ARG A 95 19.02 5.08 2.27
C ARG A 95 19.47 5.62 0.91
N LYS A 96 19.02 4.97 -0.18
CA LYS A 96 19.35 5.40 -1.55
C LYS A 96 18.87 6.83 -1.87
N ASN A 97 17.82 7.28 -1.21
CA ASN A 97 17.21 8.60 -1.47
C ASN A 97 17.44 9.61 -0.35
N ASN A 98 18.39 9.37 0.57
CA ASN A 98 18.61 10.22 1.75
C ASN A 98 18.95 11.67 1.43
N LYS A 99 19.60 11.95 0.29
CA LYS A 99 19.92 13.29 -0.22
C LYS A 99 18.73 14.00 -0.91
N LYS A 100 17.60 13.33 -1.12
CA LYS A 100 16.41 13.95 -1.72
C LYS A 100 15.65 14.78 -0.69
N LYS A 101 14.98 15.85 -1.13
CA LYS A 101 14.16 16.72 -0.26
C LYS A 101 13.07 15.92 0.47
N ALA A 102 12.42 14.98 -0.26
CA ALA A 102 11.42 14.08 0.29
C ALA A 102 11.31 12.77 -0.49
N VAL A 103 10.61 11.80 0.10
CA VAL A 103 10.15 10.55 -0.55
C VAL A 103 8.68 10.33 -0.23
N VAL A 104 8.00 9.60 -1.11
CA VAL A 104 6.59 9.19 -0.92
C VAL A 104 6.53 7.71 -0.59
N LEU A 105 5.75 7.36 0.43
CA LEU A 105 5.51 6.00 0.88
C LEU A 105 4.06 5.62 0.55
N ASP A 106 3.87 4.80 -0.49
CA ASP A 106 2.58 4.20 -0.87
C ASP A 106 2.49 2.81 -0.25
N ILE A 107 2.02 2.77 1.00
CA ILE A 107 1.93 1.56 1.81
C ILE A 107 0.49 1.43 2.33
N PRO A 108 -0.33 0.48 1.81
CA PRO A 108 -1.75 0.37 2.14
C PRO A 108 -2.07 0.20 3.62
N LEU A 109 -1.22 -0.51 4.37
CA LEU A 109 -1.37 -0.81 5.80
C LEU A 109 -0.33 -0.05 6.65
N TYR A 110 -0.18 1.25 6.40
CA TYR A 110 0.88 2.07 6.98
C TYR A 110 0.80 2.16 8.51
N PHE A 111 -0.37 2.46 9.04
CA PHE A 111 -0.61 2.52 10.48
C PHE A 111 -0.73 1.15 11.12
N GLU A 112 -1.40 0.22 10.44
CA GLU A 112 -1.65 -1.15 10.89
C GLU A 112 -0.35 -1.91 11.13
N ASN A 113 0.65 -1.66 10.27
CA ASN A 113 1.98 -2.29 10.37
C ASN A 113 2.97 -1.51 11.24
N LYS A 114 2.52 -0.46 11.95
CA LYS A 114 3.34 0.37 12.85
C LYS A 114 4.62 0.90 12.17
N ILE A 115 4.50 1.32 10.89
CA ILE A 115 5.65 1.79 10.08
C ILE A 115 5.86 3.30 10.28
N TYR A 116 4.86 4.02 10.75
CA TYR A 116 4.89 5.46 10.89
C TYR A 116 5.95 5.93 11.91
N LYS A 117 6.53 7.10 11.65
CA LYS A 117 7.41 7.82 12.57
C LYS A 117 6.80 9.19 12.90
N LYS A 118 7.15 9.76 14.07
CA LYS A 118 6.62 11.04 14.56
C LYS A 118 6.72 12.18 13.53
N ASN A 119 7.81 12.20 12.75
CA ASN A 119 8.10 13.26 11.78
C ASN A 119 7.60 12.94 10.35
N ASP A 120 6.77 11.91 10.17
CA ASP A 120 6.18 11.62 8.87
C ASP A 120 5.03 12.59 8.57
N SER A 121 4.99 13.10 7.34
CA SER A 121 3.83 13.83 6.83
C SER A 121 2.81 12.84 6.27
N VAL A 122 1.79 12.54 7.05
CA VAL A 122 0.76 11.55 6.64
C VAL A 122 -0.42 12.25 5.99
N ILE A 123 -0.78 11.79 4.79
CA ILE A 123 -1.86 12.36 3.99
C ILE A 123 -2.96 11.31 3.78
N TYR A 124 -4.16 11.62 4.24
CA TYR A 124 -5.35 10.80 4.04
C TYR A 124 -5.99 11.09 2.68
N ILE A 125 -5.96 10.10 1.78
CA ILE A 125 -6.63 10.19 0.47
C ILE A 125 -7.99 9.50 0.56
N TYR A 126 -9.05 10.25 0.28
CA TYR A 126 -10.42 9.74 0.31
C TYR A 126 -11.21 10.12 -0.94
N ALA A 127 -12.23 9.35 -1.25
CA ALA A 127 -13.15 9.58 -2.35
C ALA A 127 -14.56 9.10 -1.98
N LYS A 128 -15.56 9.47 -2.76
CA LYS A 128 -16.93 8.98 -2.58
C LYS A 128 -16.97 7.46 -2.81
N LYS A 129 -17.65 6.73 -1.92
CA LYS A 129 -17.74 5.26 -1.93
C LYS A 129 -18.19 4.71 -3.29
N ASN A 130 -19.20 5.34 -3.90
CA ASN A 130 -19.73 4.94 -5.20
C ASN A 130 -18.68 5.08 -6.32
N GLU A 131 -17.87 6.15 -6.29
CA GLU A 131 -16.80 6.36 -7.27
C GLU A 131 -15.67 5.34 -7.09
N ILE A 132 -15.31 5.02 -5.83
CA ILE A 132 -14.35 3.96 -5.52
C ILE A 132 -14.83 2.62 -6.09
N LEU A 133 -16.06 2.21 -5.80
CA LEU A 133 -16.61 0.94 -6.29
C LEU A 133 -16.70 0.89 -7.81
N LYS A 134 -17.13 1.97 -8.45
CA LYS A 134 -17.17 2.10 -9.92
C LYS A 134 -15.77 1.89 -10.54
N LYS A 135 -14.74 2.49 -9.94
CA LYS A 135 -13.33 2.34 -10.39
C LYS A 135 -12.79 0.93 -10.10
N LEU A 136 -13.11 0.36 -8.95
CA LEU A 136 -12.65 -0.99 -8.59
C LEU A 136 -13.26 -2.07 -9.49
N LYS A 137 -14.55 -1.98 -9.79
CA LYS A 137 -15.24 -2.93 -10.70
C LYS A 137 -14.62 -2.96 -12.11
N LYS A 138 -14.08 -1.82 -12.59
CA LYS A 138 -13.38 -1.73 -13.89
C LYS A 138 -11.97 -2.34 -13.88
N ARG A 139 -11.40 -2.73 -12.73
CA ARG A 139 -10.07 -3.34 -12.67
C ARG A 139 -10.13 -4.81 -13.06
N LYS A 140 -9.26 -5.22 -13.98
CA LYS A 140 -9.09 -6.64 -14.34
C LYS A 140 -8.75 -7.46 -13.08
N GLY A 141 -9.52 -8.51 -12.82
CA GLY A 141 -9.35 -9.38 -11.66
C GLY A 141 -9.91 -8.82 -10.34
N PHE A 142 -10.77 -7.78 -10.37
CA PHE A 142 -11.47 -7.33 -9.18
C PHE A 142 -12.38 -8.44 -8.64
N ASN A 143 -12.29 -8.68 -7.33
CA ASN A 143 -13.13 -9.64 -6.61
C ASN A 143 -13.66 -8.99 -5.33
N LEU A 144 -14.99 -8.92 -5.21
CA LEU A 144 -15.67 -8.25 -4.12
C LEU A 144 -15.42 -8.93 -2.75
N LYS A 145 -15.30 -10.27 -2.73
CA LYS A 145 -15.00 -11.04 -1.51
C LYS A 145 -13.61 -10.66 -0.98
N ILE A 146 -12.62 -10.65 -1.86
CA ILE A 146 -11.24 -10.25 -1.53
C ILE A 146 -11.21 -8.78 -1.05
N TYR A 147 -11.91 -7.88 -1.75
CA TYR A 147 -12.02 -6.48 -1.34
C TYR A 147 -12.55 -6.34 0.09
N ARG A 148 -13.63 -7.07 0.43
CA ARG A 148 -14.20 -7.07 1.78
C ARG A 148 -13.23 -7.58 2.83
N GLU A 149 -12.51 -8.67 2.57
CA GLU A 149 -11.51 -9.21 3.50
C GLU A 149 -10.33 -8.23 3.70
N LEU A 150 -9.81 -7.65 2.63
CA LEU A 150 -8.74 -6.64 2.72
C LEU A 150 -9.21 -5.36 3.44
N LYS A 151 -10.48 -5.00 3.32
CA LYS A 151 -11.05 -3.86 4.05
C LYS A 151 -11.15 -4.14 5.55
N ARG A 152 -11.48 -5.37 5.96
CA ARG A 152 -11.58 -5.78 7.38
C ARG A 152 -10.26 -5.68 8.14
N ILE A 153 -9.13 -5.84 7.48
CA ILE A 153 -7.80 -5.74 8.11
C ILE A 153 -7.28 -4.30 8.19
N GLN A 154 -7.95 -3.36 7.54
CA GLN A 154 -7.59 -1.96 7.59
C GLN A 154 -8.24 -1.25 8.79
N LEU A 155 -7.55 -0.28 9.36
CA LEU A 155 -8.16 0.68 10.27
C LEU A 155 -9.34 1.40 9.60
N SER A 156 -10.34 1.79 10.40
CA SER A 156 -11.45 2.58 9.90
C SER A 156 -10.96 3.88 9.25
N ASN A 157 -11.75 4.40 8.31
CA ASN A 157 -11.43 5.65 7.62
C ASN A 157 -11.33 6.84 8.59
N GLU A 158 -12.15 6.86 9.64
CA GLU A 158 -12.13 7.86 10.70
C GLU A 158 -10.80 7.83 11.46
N LYS A 159 -10.37 6.64 11.92
CA LYS A 159 -9.09 6.48 12.61
C LYS A 159 -7.91 6.89 11.71
N LYS A 160 -7.94 6.56 10.41
CA LYS A 160 -6.92 6.99 9.46
C LYS A 160 -6.91 8.50 9.30
N LYS A 161 -8.09 9.12 9.14
CA LYS A 161 -8.24 10.58 9.01
C LYS A 161 -7.72 11.29 10.26
N LYS A 162 -8.14 10.87 11.47
CA LYS A 162 -7.71 11.46 12.75
C LYS A 162 -6.20 11.39 12.98
N ARG A 163 -5.53 10.33 12.48
CA ARG A 163 -4.08 10.12 12.62
C ARG A 163 -3.25 10.73 11.49
N SER A 164 -3.88 11.43 10.54
CA SER A 164 -3.21 12.04 9.40
C SER A 164 -3.08 13.55 9.59
N ASN A 165 -1.95 14.12 9.12
CA ASN A 165 -1.70 15.57 9.21
C ASN A 165 -2.53 16.35 8.17
N TYR A 166 -2.78 15.72 7.01
CA TYR A 166 -3.48 16.35 5.88
C TYR A 166 -4.49 15.40 5.27
N SER A 167 -5.47 15.97 4.54
CA SER A 167 -6.47 15.21 3.80
C SER A 167 -6.62 15.72 2.37
N ILE A 168 -6.77 14.80 1.41
CA ILE A 168 -7.07 15.13 0.01
C ILE A 168 -8.33 14.39 -0.41
N LYS A 169 -9.37 15.14 -0.83
CA LYS A 169 -10.52 14.57 -1.52
C LYS A 169 -10.14 14.30 -2.97
N ASN A 170 -10.22 13.05 -3.39
CA ASN A 170 -9.97 12.63 -4.74
C ASN A 170 -11.31 12.42 -5.47
N ASN A 171 -11.59 13.25 -6.45
CA ASN A 171 -12.73 13.12 -7.35
C ASN A 171 -12.36 12.41 -8.67
N PHE A 172 -11.17 11.80 -8.72
CA PHE A 172 -10.59 11.13 -9.88
C PHE A 172 -10.36 12.02 -11.12
N LYS A 173 -10.45 13.34 -10.98
CA LYS A 173 -10.05 14.32 -12.01
C LYS A 173 -8.58 14.68 -11.78
N LYS A 174 -7.77 14.60 -12.84
CA LYS A 174 -6.30 14.77 -12.79
C LYS A 174 -5.92 16.16 -12.31
N GLU A 175 -6.56 17.19 -12.82
CA GLU A 175 -6.28 18.61 -12.54
C GLU A 175 -6.56 18.93 -11.06
N THR A 176 -7.74 18.51 -10.56
CA THR A 176 -8.13 18.71 -9.15
C THR A 176 -7.14 18.04 -8.21
N LEU A 177 -6.74 16.80 -8.51
CA LEU A 177 -5.79 16.08 -7.68
C LEU A 177 -4.41 16.76 -7.67
N LYS A 178 -3.91 17.20 -8.83
CA LYS A 178 -2.63 17.92 -8.94
C LYS A 178 -2.67 19.24 -8.16
N LYS A 179 -3.76 20.02 -8.26
CA LYS A 179 -3.97 21.26 -7.49
C LYS A 179 -3.91 20.97 -5.98
N ASN A 180 -4.66 19.97 -5.52
CA ASN A 180 -4.68 19.59 -4.10
C ASN A 180 -3.31 19.12 -3.60
N ILE A 181 -2.58 18.33 -4.39
CA ILE A 181 -1.21 17.91 -4.08
C ILE A 181 -0.28 19.12 -3.96
N SER A 182 -0.36 20.09 -4.89
CA SER A 182 0.47 21.30 -4.85
C SER A 182 0.24 22.11 -3.57
N ILE A 183 -1.03 22.28 -3.16
CA ILE A 183 -1.39 22.96 -1.90
C ILE A 183 -0.77 22.22 -0.69
N ILE A 184 -0.90 20.90 -0.63
CA ILE A 184 -0.36 20.12 0.49
C ILE A 184 1.17 20.15 0.49
N LYS A 185 1.82 20.09 -0.69
CA LYS A 185 3.29 20.23 -0.79
C LYS A 185 3.76 21.55 -0.18
N ARG A 186 3.10 22.66 -0.49
CA ARG A 186 3.45 23.97 0.12
C ARG A 186 3.39 23.89 1.64
N LYS A 187 2.29 23.37 2.20
CA LYS A 187 2.12 23.20 3.67
C LYS A 187 3.14 22.26 4.34
N ILE A 188 3.68 21.28 3.61
CA ILE A 188 4.69 20.35 4.15
C ILE A 188 6.09 21.02 4.18
N PHE A 189 6.33 21.95 3.28
CA PHE A 189 7.66 22.54 3.10
C PHE A 189 7.75 24.04 3.49
N SER A 190 6.62 24.66 3.87
CA SER A 190 6.62 25.88 4.69
C SER A 190 7.04 25.53 6.11
#